data_aa57cdc7814d8725ed89489e6489f8a8
#
_entry.id   aa57cdc7814d8725ed89489e6489f8a8
#
_cell.length_a   1.000
_cell.length_b   1.000
_cell.length_c   1.000
_cell.angle_alpha   90.00
_cell.angle_beta   90.00
_cell.angle_gamma   90.00
#
_symmetry.space_group_name_H-M   'P 1'
#
loop_
_entity.id
_entity.type
_entity.pdbx_description
1 polymer ?
#
loop_
_entity_poly.entity_id
_entity_poly.type
_entity_poly.pdbx_seq_one_letter_code
_entity_poly.pdbx_strand_id
1 'polypeptide(L)'
;LSRFKINTFHWHLTENQAWRLESKIFPMLNDSANMTRMAGKYYTLEEARELTKFCKAHQVLLIPEIDMPGHSAAFIRTFRHDMQSPEGMKILKLLLDEICETFDVPYLHIGTDEVHFTNPQFVPEMVAYIRDKGKKVISWNPGWKYKTGEIDMMQLWSYRGKAQQGIPAIDSRFHYLNHFDTFGDIIALYNSRIYNVDMGSDNLAGVIMGIWNDRLIDKEWNIVLENNFYPNMLAIAERSWRGGGTEYFDKQGTILPVDENSEVFRNFEDFESRMLWYKEHLFKGYPFAYVKQTHVKWNITDAFPNEGDLTKVFPPEEELKDS
;
A
#
# COMPACT_ATOMS: atom_id res chain seq x y z
N LEU A 1 4.83 2.74 14.36
CA LEU A 1 3.41 2.76 13.98
C LEU A 1 2.53 3.00 15.21
N SER A 2 2.43 2.08 16.17
CA SER A 2 1.49 2.15 17.31
C SER A 2 1.58 3.44 18.13
N ARG A 3 2.79 4.00 18.33
CA ARG A 3 2.98 5.29 19.03
C ARG A 3 2.22 6.45 18.40
N PHE A 4 1.99 6.39 17.09
CA PHE A 4 1.26 7.40 16.31
C PHE A 4 -0.13 6.91 15.88
N LYS A 5 -0.66 5.91 16.59
CA LYS A 5 -2.00 5.35 16.38
C LYS A 5 -2.23 4.73 14.98
N ILE A 6 -1.15 4.39 14.30
CA ILE A 6 -1.21 3.55 13.10
C ILE A 6 -1.28 2.10 13.58
N ASN A 7 -2.39 1.45 13.27
CA ASN A 7 -2.75 0.14 13.82
C ASN A 7 -2.64 -1.01 12.82
N THR A 8 -2.12 -0.75 11.62
CA THR A 8 -2.04 -1.77 10.57
C THR A 8 -0.69 -1.69 9.87
N PHE A 9 -0.12 -2.86 9.58
CA PHE A 9 1.07 -3.04 8.77
C PHE A 9 0.73 -4.01 7.63
N HIS A 10 0.61 -3.50 6.41
CA HIS A 10 0.44 -4.27 5.20
C HIS A 10 1.80 -4.66 4.65
N TRP A 11 2.05 -5.94 4.44
CA TRP A 11 3.35 -6.48 4.07
C TRP A 11 3.29 -7.20 2.73
N HIS A 12 3.73 -6.52 1.68
CA HIS A 12 3.83 -7.06 0.32
C HIS A 12 5.05 -7.97 0.21
N LEU A 13 4.83 -9.26 0.04
CA LEU A 13 5.87 -10.30 0.17
C LEU A 13 6.30 -10.91 -1.16
N THR A 14 5.54 -10.70 -2.23
CA THR A 14 5.80 -11.36 -3.53
C THR A 14 5.71 -10.36 -4.66
N GLU A 15 6.64 -10.48 -5.62
CA GLU A 15 6.72 -9.57 -6.75
C GLU A 15 7.41 -10.26 -7.94
N ASN A 16 7.38 -9.63 -9.11
CA ASN A 16 8.09 -10.07 -10.31
C ASN A 16 9.58 -10.34 -10.06
N GLN A 17 10.21 -9.55 -9.19
CA GLN A 17 11.64 -9.65 -8.91
C GLN A 17 11.98 -10.82 -8.02
N ALA A 18 11.14 -11.17 -7.06
CA ALA A 18 11.41 -12.25 -6.12
C ALA A 18 10.17 -12.65 -5.29
N TRP A 19 10.17 -13.88 -4.83
CA TRP A 19 9.34 -14.34 -3.72
C TRP A 19 10.10 -14.15 -2.42
N ARG A 20 9.63 -13.26 -1.54
CA ARG A 20 10.37 -12.80 -0.36
C ARG A 20 10.00 -13.49 0.96
N LEU A 21 9.21 -14.53 0.92
CA LEU A 21 8.90 -15.38 2.07
C LEU A 21 9.50 -16.76 1.85
N GLU A 22 10.15 -17.32 2.88
CA GLU A 22 10.63 -18.72 2.85
C GLU A 22 9.48 -19.66 2.50
N SER A 23 9.76 -20.65 1.66
CA SER A 23 8.89 -21.81 1.49
C SER A 23 9.67 -23.07 1.78
N LYS A 24 9.21 -23.85 2.76
CA LYS A 24 9.79 -25.16 3.09
C LYS A 24 9.30 -26.26 2.16
N ILE A 25 8.09 -26.10 1.63
CA ILE A 25 7.52 -27.05 0.68
C ILE A 25 8.10 -26.88 -0.72
N PHE A 26 8.49 -25.66 -1.08
CA PHE A 26 9.12 -25.33 -2.38
C PHE A 26 10.36 -24.45 -2.20
N PRO A 27 11.48 -24.99 -1.63
CA PRO A 27 12.66 -24.19 -1.35
C PRO A 27 13.27 -23.50 -2.58
N MET A 28 13.00 -24.01 -3.78
CA MET A 28 13.45 -23.40 -5.03
C MET A 28 12.87 -22.00 -5.30
N LEU A 29 11.76 -21.62 -4.65
CA LEU A 29 11.23 -20.24 -4.72
C LEU A 29 12.22 -19.22 -4.17
N ASN A 30 13.01 -19.62 -3.17
CA ASN A 30 13.97 -18.75 -2.49
C ASN A 30 15.40 -18.89 -3.05
N ASP A 31 15.59 -19.68 -4.12
CA ASP A 31 16.87 -19.74 -4.81
C ASP A 31 17.22 -18.38 -5.40
N SER A 32 18.45 -17.93 -5.14
CA SER A 32 18.98 -16.66 -5.66
C SER A 32 18.92 -16.55 -7.19
N ALA A 33 18.99 -17.68 -7.89
CA ALA A 33 18.84 -17.74 -9.35
C ALA A 33 17.43 -17.36 -9.84
N ASN A 34 16.40 -17.46 -8.99
CA ASN A 34 15.04 -17.05 -9.29
C ASN A 34 14.73 -15.60 -8.88
N MET A 35 15.72 -14.88 -8.35
CA MET A 35 15.59 -13.48 -7.94
C MET A 35 16.34 -12.56 -8.89
N THR A 36 15.64 -11.58 -9.44
CA THR A 36 16.23 -10.58 -10.36
C THR A 36 16.68 -9.31 -9.66
N ARG A 37 16.35 -9.16 -8.39
CA ARG A 37 16.75 -8.03 -7.54
C ARG A 37 17.02 -8.54 -6.12
N MET A 38 18.09 -8.06 -5.49
CA MET A 38 18.48 -8.43 -4.12
C MET A 38 18.49 -9.96 -3.93
N ALA A 39 19.26 -10.64 -4.77
CA ALA A 39 19.35 -12.10 -4.80
C ALA A 39 19.72 -12.69 -3.42
N GLY A 40 19.01 -13.76 -3.01
CA GLY A 40 19.18 -14.41 -1.73
C GLY A 40 18.58 -13.68 -0.52
N LYS A 41 17.88 -12.55 -0.73
CA LYS A 41 17.21 -11.81 0.34
C LYS A 41 15.74 -12.20 0.42
N TYR A 42 15.36 -12.85 1.50
CA TYR A 42 13.98 -13.22 1.84
C TYR A 42 13.85 -13.36 3.36
N TYR A 43 12.63 -13.35 3.85
CA TYR A 43 12.31 -13.57 5.26
C TYR A 43 12.04 -15.04 5.52
N THR A 44 12.57 -15.58 6.61
CA THR A 44 12.25 -16.92 7.04
C THR A 44 10.83 -16.99 7.61
N LEU A 45 10.25 -18.18 7.64
CA LEU A 45 8.94 -18.39 8.27
C LEU A 45 8.97 -18.08 9.77
N GLU A 46 10.13 -18.28 10.43
CA GLU A 46 10.28 -17.92 11.84
C GLU A 46 10.29 -16.41 12.05
N GLU A 47 11.07 -15.67 11.27
CA GLU A 47 11.03 -14.18 11.29
C GLU A 47 9.63 -13.64 11.02
N ALA A 48 8.88 -14.25 10.10
CA ALA A 48 7.50 -13.87 9.83
C ALA A 48 6.58 -14.10 11.05
N ARG A 49 6.74 -15.22 11.75
CA ARG A 49 6.01 -15.50 12.99
C ARG A 49 6.39 -14.56 14.12
N GLU A 50 7.68 -14.27 14.27
CA GLU A 50 8.17 -13.34 15.29
C GLU A 50 7.64 -11.92 15.03
N LEU A 51 7.68 -11.45 13.78
CA LEU A 51 7.13 -10.15 13.41
C LEU A 51 5.61 -10.09 13.65
N THR A 52 4.89 -11.17 13.36
CA THR A 52 3.45 -11.26 13.64
C THR A 52 3.17 -11.10 15.14
N LYS A 53 3.91 -11.82 15.99
CA LYS A 53 3.81 -11.70 17.46
C LYS A 53 4.17 -10.30 17.94
N PHE A 54 5.22 -9.73 17.37
CA PHE A 54 5.66 -8.37 17.70
C PHE A 54 4.59 -7.33 17.35
N CYS A 55 4.02 -7.41 16.15
CA CYS A 55 2.92 -6.52 15.74
C CYS A 55 1.73 -6.65 16.69
N LYS A 56 1.30 -7.87 16.99
CA LYS A 56 0.19 -8.15 17.92
C LYS A 56 0.43 -7.59 19.31
N ALA A 57 1.65 -7.73 19.85
CA ALA A 57 2.02 -7.17 21.15
C ALA A 57 1.97 -5.62 21.18
N HIS A 58 2.09 -4.98 20.03
CA HIS A 58 2.02 -3.53 19.88
C HIS A 58 0.66 -3.05 19.34
N GLN A 59 -0.35 -3.91 19.31
CA GLN A 59 -1.69 -3.60 18.78
C GLN A 59 -1.66 -3.13 17.32
N VAL A 60 -0.76 -3.71 16.53
CA VAL A 60 -0.67 -3.50 15.08
C VAL A 60 -1.13 -4.77 14.38
N LEU A 61 -2.15 -4.66 13.55
CA LEU A 61 -2.61 -5.73 12.68
C LEU A 61 -1.62 -5.89 11.53
N LEU A 62 -1.02 -7.06 11.41
CA LEU A 62 -0.23 -7.41 10.23
C LEU A 62 -1.14 -8.03 9.18
N ILE A 63 -1.05 -7.53 7.95
CA ILE A 63 -1.75 -8.07 6.77
C ILE A 63 -0.67 -8.52 5.78
N PRO A 64 -0.39 -9.82 5.67
CA PRO A 64 0.51 -10.33 4.65
C PRO A 64 -0.17 -10.29 3.29
N GLU A 65 0.60 -9.98 2.25
CA GLU A 65 0.16 -10.02 0.87
C GLU A 65 0.95 -11.03 0.06
N ILE A 66 0.22 -11.86 -0.65
CA ILE A 66 0.71 -12.73 -1.71
C ILE A 66 -0.04 -12.34 -2.97
N ASP A 67 0.61 -11.59 -3.83
CA ASP A 67 -0.02 -11.09 -5.05
C ASP A 67 -0.23 -12.21 -6.05
N MET A 68 -1.47 -12.28 -6.56
CA MET A 68 -1.91 -13.34 -7.46
C MET A 68 -3.09 -12.88 -8.33
N PRO A 69 -3.15 -13.23 -9.61
CA PRO A 69 -2.11 -13.92 -10.38
C PRO A 69 -1.09 -12.97 -11.00
N GLY A 70 -1.23 -11.66 -10.78
CA GLY A 70 -0.29 -10.62 -11.20
C GLY A 70 1.02 -10.67 -10.42
N HIS A 71 1.98 -9.84 -10.81
CA HIS A 71 3.28 -9.68 -10.12
C HIS A 71 3.97 -11.01 -9.76
N SER A 72 3.76 -12.03 -10.60
CA SER A 72 4.07 -13.44 -10.32
C SER A 72 5.24 -13.99 -11.12
N ALA A 73 6.08 -13.15 -11.76
CA ALA A 73 7.17 -13.65 -12.61
C ALA A 73 8.19 -14.50 -11.84
N ALA A 74 8.40 -14.27 -10.54
CA ALA A 74 9.23 -15.14 -9.69
C ALA A 74 8.64 -16.55 -9.58
N PHE A 75 7.34 -16.68 -9.39
CA PHE A 75 6.62 -17.95 -9.39
C PHE A 75 6.76 -18.66 -10.73
N ILE A 76 6.53 -17.95 -11.84
CA ILE A 76 6.61 -18.50 -13.20
C ILE A 76 8.04 -18.96 -13.52
N ARG A 77 9.08 -18.21 -13.13
CA ARG A 77 10.48 -18.64 -13.31
C ARG A 77 10.77 -19.94 -12.59
N THR A 78 10.22 -20.10 -11.38
CA THR A 78 10.45 -21.28 -10.55
C THR A 78 9.72 -22.50 -11.08
N PHE A 79 8.44 -22.39 -11.34
CA PHE A 79 7.58 -23.56 -11.62
C PHE A 79 7.30 -23.78 -13.11
N ARG A 80 7.59 -22.80 -13.98
CA ARG A 80 7.26 -22.83 -15.40
C ARG A 80 5.77 -22.96 -15.69
N HIS A 81 4.93 -22.54 -14.75
CA HIS A 81 3.49 -22.50 -14.84
C HIS A 81 2.99 -21.09 -14.47
N ASP A 82 1.99 -20.60 -15.20
CA ASP A 82 1.20 -19.44 -14.78
C ASP A 82 0.34 -19.83 -13.56
N MET A 83 0.15 -18.90 -12.63
CA MET A 83 -0.67 -19.16 -11.44
C MET A 83 -2.11 -19.53 -11.79
N GLN A 84 -2.64 -19.04 -12.93
CA GLN A 84 -3.99 -19.30 -13.39
C GLN A 84 -4.14 -20.67 -14.10
N SER A 85 -3.02 -21.36 -14.41
CA SER A 85 -3.07 -22.70 -14.97
C SER A 85 -3.53 -23.74 -13.91
N PRO A 86 -4.07 -24.89 -14.33
CA PRO A 86 -4.47 -25.94 -13.36
C PRO A 86 -3.33 -26.38 -12.43
N GLU A 87 -2.12 -26.49 -12.97
CA GLU A 87 -0.90 -26.84 -12.21
C GLU A 87 -0.47 -25.71 -11.30
N GLY A 88 -0.48 -24.46 -11.80
CA GLY A 88 -0.16 -23.27 -11.02
C GLY A 88 -1.10 -23.10 -9.83
N MET A 89 -2.40 -23.30 -10.02
CA MET A 89 -3.39 -23.24 -8.95
C MET A 89 -3.17 -24.31 -7.87
N LYS A 90 -2.76 -25.52 -8.26
CA LYS A 90 -2.43 -26.58 -7.28
C LYS A 90 -1.21 -26.21 -6.44
N ILE A 91 -0.15 -25.73 -7.07
CA ILE A 91 1.06 -25.27 -6.39
C ILE A 91 0.73 -24.10 -5.45
N LEU A 92 -0.04 -23.12 -5.95
CA LEU A 92 -0.42 -21.95 -5.17
C LEU A 92 -1.24 -22.32 -3.93
N LYS A 93 -2.15 -23.27 -4.01
CA LYS A 93 -2.91 -23.76 -2.84
C LYS A 93 -2.00 -24.37 -1.77
N LEU A 94 -0.99 -25.15 -2.15
CA LEU A 94 0.00 -25.68 -1.20
C LEU A 94 0.80 -24.54 -0.53
N LEU A 95 1.19 -23.52 -1.29
CA LEU A 95 1.83 -22.32 -0.73
C LEU A 95 0.89 -21.58 0.23
N LEU A 96 -0.39 -21.44 -0.12
CA LEU A 96 -1.40 -20.82 0.73
C LEU A 96 -1.62 -21.59 2.04
N ASP A 97 -1.49 -22.92 2.03
CA ASP A 97 -1.51 -23.72 3.26
C ASP A 97 -0.37 -23.31 4.20
N GLU A 98 0.86 -23.31 3.69
CA GLU A 98 2.05 -22.90 4.46
C GLU A 98 1.95 -21.47 4.98
N ILE A 99 1.46 -20.54 4.15
CA ILE A 99 1.27 -19.13 4.49
C ILE A 99 0.20 -18.95 5.57
N CYS A 100 -0.96 -19.58 5.40
CA CYS A 100 -2.05 -19.50 6.38
C CYS A 100 -1.68 -20.08 7.74
N GLU A 101 -0.86 -21.13 7.77
CA GLU A 101 -0.28 -21.68 9.01
C GLU A 101 0.78 -20.77 9.64
N THR A 102 1.53 -20.06 8.80
CA THR A 102 2.63 -19.19 9.29
C THR A 102 2.11 -17.93 9.96
N PHE A 103 1.09 -17.32 9.39
CA PHE A 103 0.55 -16.04 9.86
C PHE A 103 -0.71 -16.22 10.71
N ASP A 104 -0.59 -16.07 12.04
CA ASP A 104 -1.72 -16.00 12.97
C ASP A 104 -2.40 -14.62 12.92
N VAL A 105 -3.03 -14.33 11.79
CA VAL A 105 -3.73 -13.08 11.49
C VAL A 105 -5.07 -13.35 10.81
N PRO A 106 -6.05 -12.44 10.95
CA PRO A 106 -7.39 -12.65 10.39
C PRO A 106 -7.50 -12.41 8.88
N TYR A 107 -6.54 -11.73 8.26
CA TYR A 107 -6.61 -11.31 6.86
C TYR A 107 -5.43 -11.83 6.05
N LEU A 108 -5.68 -12.14 4.79
CA LEU A 108 -4.68 -12.29 3.74
C LEU A 108 -5.04 -11.37 2.57
N HIS A 109 -4.08 -10.59 2.10
CA HIS A 109 -4.23 -9.79 0.89
C HIS A 109 -3.73 -10.60 -0.32
N ILE A 110 -4.52 -10.62 -1.41
CA ILE A 110 -4.25 -11.46 -2.58
C ILE A 110 -3.86 -10.67 -3.84
N GLY A 111 -3.63 -9.37 -3.71
CA GLY A 111 -3.29 -8.54 -4.85
C GLY A 111 -4.46 -8.40 -5.84
N THR A 112 -4.30 -8.93 -7.03
CA THR A 112 -5.22 -8.97 -8.20
C THR A 112 -5.16 -7.74 -9.11
N ASP A 113 -4.20 -6.87 -8.93
CA ASP A 113 -3.97 -5.70 -9.78
C ASP A 113 -3.06 -6.02 -10.98
N GLU A 114 -3.08 -5.11 -11.94
CA GLU A 114 -2.19 -5.06 -13.11
C GLU A 114 -2.03 -6.38 -13.88
N VAL A 115 -3.09 -7.17 -13.99
CA VAL A 115 -3.03 -8.51 -14.62
C VAL A 115 -4.23 -8.77 -15.52
N HIS A 116 -3.98 -9.53 -16.59
CA HIS A 116 -5.01 -10.08 -17.45
C HIS A 116 -5.50 -11.42 -16.89
N PHE A 117 -6.81 -11.53 -16.64
CA PHE A 117 -7.43 -12.75 -16.14
C PHE A 117 -7.78 -13.69 -17.30
N THR A 118 -7.02 -14.75 -17.44
CA THR A 118 -7.24 -15.82 -18.44
C THR A 118 -8.16 -16.93 -17.92
N ASN A 119 -8.25 -17.08 -16.59
CA ASN A 119 -9.11 -18.06 -15.93
C ASN A 119 -10.15 -17.37 -15.03
N PRO A 120 -11.44 -17.31 -15.44
CA PRO A 120 -12.47 -16.63 -14.66
C PRO A 120 -12.78 -17.30 -13.31
N GLN A 121 -12.34 -18.53 -13.08
CA GLN A 121 -12.53 -19.25 -11.81
C GLN A 121 -11.39 -19.03 -10.84
N PHE A 122 -10.26 -18.45 -11.28
CA PHE A 122 -9.06 -18.31 -10.46
C PHE A 122 -9.34 -17.54 -9.16
N VAL A 123 -9.79 -16.29 -9.26
CA VAL A 123 -10.02 -15.45 -8.08
C VAL A 123 -11.12 -16.01 -7.17
N PRO A 124 -12.31 -16.40 -7.68
CA PRO A 124 -13.34 -17.04 -6.83
C PRO A 124 -12.83 -18.27 -6.08
N GLU A 125 -12.04 -19.13 -6.75
CA GLU A 125 -11.51 -20.34 -6.16
C GLU A 125 -10.44 -20.06 -5.09
N MET A 126 -9.55 -19.09 -5.32
CA MET A 126 -8.54 -18.71 -4.33
C MET A 126 -9.18 -18.03 -3.11
N VAL A 127 -10.16 -17.17 -3.31
CA VAL A 127 -10.91 -16.56 -2.19
C VAL A 127 -11.62 -17.60 -1.35
N ALA A 128 -12.33 -18.54 -1.99
CA ALA A 128 -13.00 -19.64 -1.27
C ALA A 128 -11.98 -20.48 -0.49
N TYR A 129 -10.86 -20.84 -1.11
CA TYR A 129 -9.82 -21.63 -0.48
C TYR A 129 -9.22 -20.97 0.77
N ILE A 130 -8.94 -19.67 0.70
CA ILE A 130 -8.40 -18.90 1.83
C ILE A 130 -9.45 -18.75 2.94
N ARG A 131 -10.72 -18.56 2.59
CA ARG A 131 -11.83 -18.52 3.56
C ARG A 131 -12.03 -19.84 4.27
N ASP A 132 -11.85 -20.95 3.59
CA ASP A 132 -11.89 -22.30 4.19
C ASP A 132 -10.76 -22.53 5.22
N LYS A 133 -9.66 -21.75 5.11
CA LYS A 133 -8.60 -21.69 6.13
C LYS A 133 -8.93 -20.73 7.29
N GLY A 134 -10.13 -20.19 7.34
CA GLY A 134 -10.59 -19.28 8.39
C GLY A 134 -10.10 -17.84 8.27
N LYS A 135 -9.57 -17.43 7.11
CA LYS A 135 -9.10 -16.06 6.89
C LYS A 135 -10.06 -15.26 6.02
N LYS A 136 -10.11 -13.98 6.27
CA LYS A 136 -10.77 -12.98 5.41
C LYS A 136 -9.81 -12.53 4.33
N VAL A 137 -10.36 -12.12 3.18
CA VAL A 137 -9.57 -11.80 2.00
C VAL A 137 -9.70 -10.33 1.63
N ILE A 138 -8.55 -9.69 1.37
CA ILE A 138 -8.43 -8.32 0.87
C ILE A 138 -7.82 -8.39 -0.53
N SER A 139 -8.19 -7.44 -1.38
CA SER A 139 -7.70 -7.36 -2.76
C SER A 139 -7.59 -5.93 -3.23
N TRP A 140 -6.69 -5.65 -4.19
CA TRP A 140 -6.56 -4.35 -4.82
C TRP A 140 -7.78 -3.99 -5.69
N ASN A 141 -8.07 -2.69 -5.78
CA ASN A 141 -9.02 -2.11 -6.70
C ASN A 141 -8.43 -0.81 -7.30
N PRO A 142 -8.26 -0.68 -8.62
CA PRO A 142 -8.63 -1.61 -9.68
C PRO A 142 -7.95 -2.97 -9.59
N GLY A 143 -8.65 -4.00 -10.05
CA GLY A 143 -8.25 -5.40 -10.06
C GLY A 143 -9.41 -6.27 -10.50
N TRP A 144 -9.59 -7.42 -9.87
CA TRP A 144 -10.77 -8.24 -10.10
C TRP A 144 -12.05 -7.51 -9.72
N LYS A 145 -13.11 -7.67 -10.52
CA LYS A 145 -14.42 -7.05 -10.26
C LYS A 145 -15.27 -7.96 -9.36
N TYR A 146 -15.39 -7.56 -8.10
CA TYR A 146 -16.17 -8.30 -7.11
C TYR A 146 -17.64 -7.85 -7.07
N LYS A 147 -18.52 -8.80 -6.73
CA LYS A 147 -19.85 -8.50 -6.20
C LYS A 147 -19.80 -8.47 -4.68
N THR A 148 -20.80 -7.84 -4.07
CA THR A 148 -20.96 -7.83 -2.61
C THR A 148 -20.98 -9.25 -2.06
N GLY A 149 -20.15 -9.52 -1.07
CA GLY A 149 -19.97 -10.85 -0.45
C GLY A 149 -18.91 -11.76 -1.11
N GLU A 150 -18.42 -11.43 -2.30
CA GLU A 150 -17.35 -12.19 -2.95
C GLU A 150 -15.97 -11.89 -2.39
N ILE A 151 -15.78 -10.74 -1.74
CA ILE A 151 -14.55 -10.34 -1.07
C ILE A 151 -14.90 -9.70 0.28
N ASP A 152 -13.98 -9.73 1.24
CA ASP A 152 -14.22 -9.17 2.57
C ASP A 152 -13.87 -7.68 2.64
N MET A 153 -12.89 -7.22 1.85
CA MET A 153 -12.47 -5.83 1.81
C MET A 153 -11.72 -5.53 0.50
N MET A 154 -11.79 -4.31 0.01
CA MET A 154 -11.00 -3.80 -1.11
C MET A 154 -9.99 -2.78 -0.62
N GLN A 155 -8.82 -2.71 -1.27
CA GLN A 155 -7.86 -1.63 -1.10
C GLN A 155 -7.76 -0.82 -2.40
N LEU A 156 -8.14 0.46 -2.35
CA LEU A 156 -8.11 1.35 -3.50
C LEU A 156 -6.68 1.86 -3.68
N TRP A 157 -6.00 1.46 -4.74
CA TRP A 157 -4.60 1.80 -4.97
C TRP A 157 -4.37 2.89 -6.01
N SER A 158 -5.34 3.11 -6.86
CA SER A 158 -5.28 4.07 -7.95
C SER A 158 -6.51 4.99 -7.89
N TYR A 159 -6.39 6.22 -8.43
CA TYR A 159 -7.54 7.12 -8.57
C TYR A 159 -8.73 6.48 -9.31
N ARG A 160 -8.48 5.45 -10.11
CA ARG A 160 -9.53 4.66 -10.77
C ARG A 160 -10.25 3.71 -9.83
N GLY A 161 -9.67 3.45 -8.66
CA GLY A 161 -10.30 2.64 -7.62
C GLY A 161 -11.61 3.26 -7.19
N LYS A 162 -12.70 2.48 -7.29
CA LYS A 162 -14.04 2.91 -6.93
C LYS A 162 -14.53 2.10 -5.75
N ALA A 163 -14.96 2.82 -4.73
CA ALA A 163 -15.67 2.21 -3.62
C ALA A 163 -16.94 1.55 -4.12
N GLN A 164 -17.27 0.42 -3.52
CA GLN A 164 -18.46 -0.33 -3.82
C GLN A 164 -19.30 -0.50 -2.56
N GLN A 165 -20.58 -0.19 -2.66
CA GLN A 165 -21.49 -0.35 -1.52
C GLN A 165 -21.51 -1.82 -1.06
N GLY A 166 -21.41 -2.04 0.24
CA GLY A 166 -21.43 -3.36 0.86
C GLY A 166 -20.09 -4.10 0.83
N ILE A 167 -19.01 -3.46 0.33
CA ILE A 167 -17.64 -3.95 0.45
C ILE A 167 -16.81 -2.85 1.11
N PRO A 168 -16.35 -3.03 2.35
CA PRO A 168 -15.47 -2.07 3.00
C PRO A 168 -14.21 -1.82 2.18
N ALA A 169 -13.75 -0.58 2.13
CA ALA A 169 -12.58 -0.20 1.37
C ALA A 169 -11.52 0.49 2.23
N ILE A 170 -10.26 0.18 1.96
CA ILE A 170 -9.09 0.90 2.43
C ILE A 170 -8.71 1.91 1.37
N ASP A 171 -8.45 3.15 1.75
CA ASP A 171 -8.00 4.19 0.82
C ASP A 171 -6.48 4.28 0.79
N SER A 172 -5.87 3.96 -0.34
CA SER A 172 -4.44 4.14 -0.60
C SER A 172 -4.17 4.96 -1.85
N ARG A 173 -5.21 5.53 -2.48
CA ARG A 173 -5.15 6.12 -3.83
C ARG A 173 -4.10 7.20 -3.99
N PHE A 174 -3.82 7.96 -2.93
CA PHE A 174 -2.94 9.13 -2.96
C PHE A 174 -1.86 9.10 -1.88
N HIS A 175 -1.70 7.96 -1.26
CA HIS A 175 -0.81 7.79 -0.12
C HIS A 175 0.37 6.88 -0.48
N TYR A 176 0.80 6.92 -1.76
CA TYR A 176 1.99 6.24 -2.24
C TYR A 176 3.22 7.14 -2.10
N LEU A 177 4.31 6.61 -1.56
CA LEU A 177 5.57 7.33 -1.35
C LEU A 177 6.62 6.98 -2.40
N ASN A 178 6.22 6.84 -3.64
CA ASN A 178 7.14 6.67 -4.78
C ASN A 178 7.26 7.94 -5.64
N HIS A 179 6.72 9.06 -5.15
CA HIS A 179 6.80 10.36 -5.82
C HIS A 179 8.18 10.98 -5.66
N PHE A 180 8.49 11.93 -6.53
CA PHE A 180 9.79 12.58 -6.57
C PHE A 180 9.84 13.90 -5.77
N ASP A 181 8.70 14.46 -5.39
CA ASP A 181 8.59 15.66 -4.57
C ASP A 181 8.27 15.30 -3.12
N THR A 182 9.30 15.38 -2.29
CA THR A 182 9.20 15.05 -0.86
C THR A 182 8.47 16.10 -0.02
N PHE A 183 8.29 17.30 -0.51
CA PHE A 183 7.64 18.38 0.24
C PHE A 183 6.17 18.53 -0.10
N GLY A 184 5.83 18.45 -1.37
CA GLY A 184 4.45 18.42 -1.82
C GLY A 184 3.67 17.27 -1.20
N ASP A 185 4.28 16.12 -1.06
CA ASP A 185 3.69 14.92 -0.45
C ASP A 185 3.22 15.16 0.98
N ILE A 186 3.99 15.82 1.82
CA ILE A 186 3.63 16.06 3.23
C ILE A 186 2.40 16.97 3.34
N ILE A 187 2.39 18.05 2.57
CA ILE A 187 1.26 18.98 2.52
C ILE A 187 0.03 18.29 1.98
N ALA A 188 0.21 17.51 0.92
CA ALA A 188 -0.85 16.73 0.29
C ALA A 188 -1.46 15.70 1.27
N LEU A 189 -0.63 14.90 1.91
CA LEU A 189 -1.05 13.89 2.88
C LEU A 189 -1.76 14.50 4.08
N TYR A 190 -1.23 15.60 4.61
CA TYR A 190 -1.85 16.28 5.74
C TYR A 190 -3.20 16.89 5.42
N ASN A 191 -3.36 17.43 4.22
CA ASN A 191 -4.58 18.13 3.82
C ASN A 191 -5.57 17.28 3.04
N SER A 192 -5.20 16.08 2.59
CA SER A 192 -6.09 15.22 1.81
C SER A 192 -7.28 14.74 2.63
N ARG A 193 -8.45 14.74 2.01
CA ARG A 193 -9.65 14.13 2.57
C ARG A 193 -9.64 12.63 2.24
N ILE A 194 -9.50 11.81 3.27
CA ILE A 194 -9.49 10.35 3.10
C ILE A 194 -10.84 9.92 2.52
N TYR A 195 -10.79 9.15 1.46
CA TYR A 195 -11.98 8.60 0.79
C TYR A 195 -12.97 9.65 0.27
N ASN A 196 -12.57 10.92 0.21
CA ASN A 196 -13.43 12.06 -0.12
C ASN A 196 -14.69 12.19 0.75
N VAL A 197 -14.64 11.76 2.00
CA VAL A 197 -15.72 11.90 2.97
C VAL A 197 -15.26 12.67 4.20
N ASP A 198 -16.18 13.38 4.83
CA ASP A 198 -15.91 14.19 6.04
C ASP A 198 -15.70 13.32 7.28
N MET A 199 -16.35 12.18 7.32
CA MET A 199 -16.32 11.27 8.46
C MET A 199 -16.27 9.82 7.97
N GLY A 200 -15.71 8.94 8.81
CA GLY A 200 -15.70 7.51 8.58
C GLY A 200 -17.11 6.91 8.52
N SER A 201 -17.21 5.78 7.83
CA SER A 201 -18.45 4.99 7.72
C SER A 201 -18.10 3.50 7.69
N ASP A 202 -19.10 2.64 7.76
CA ASP A 202 -18.90 1.19 7.69
C ASP A 202 -18.26 0.73 6.35
N ASN A 203 -18.37 1.56 5.29
CA ASN A 203 -17.72 1.32 4.00
C ASN A 203 -16.26 1.80 3.96
N LEU A 204 -15.80 2.58 4.92
CA LEU A 204 -14.42 3.04 5.02
C LEU A 204 -13.70 2.29 6.12
N ALA A 205 -12.87 1.33 5.72
CA ALA A 205 -12.07 0.55 6.65
C ALA A 205 -10.87 1.32 7.20
N GLY A 206 -10.39 2.34 6.47
CA GLY A 206 -9.27 3.18 6.87
C GLY A 206 -8.41 3.61 5.69
N VAL A 207 -7.18 3.99 6.00
CA VAL A 207 -6.18 4.43 5.03
C VAL A 207 -4.88 3.67 5.24
N ILE A 208 -4.20 3.30 4.16
CA ILE A 208 -2.86 2.74 4.20
C ILE A 208 -1.95 3.57 3.30
N MET A 209 -0.84 4.03 3.85
CA MET A 209 0.23 4.67 3.11
C MET A 209 1.17 3.61 2.55
N GLY A 210 1.38 3.59 1.25
CA GLY A 210 2.23 2.63 0.58
C GLY A 210 3.64 3.16 0.31
N ILE A 211 4.65 2.35 0.60
CA ILE A 211 6.02 2.59 0.16
C ILE A 211 6.33 1.58 -0.93
N TRP A 212 6.52 2.08 -2.14
CA TRP A 212 6.92 1.27 -3.28
C TRP A 212 8.33 1.61 -3.71
N ASN A 213 9.11 0.59 -3.96
CA ASN A 213 10.50 0.75 -4.35
C ASN A 213 10.70 0.52 -5.86
N ASP A 214 10.00 1.30 -6.67
CA ASP A 214 10.11 1.26 -8.13
C ASP A 214 11.47 1.77 -8.61
N ARG A 215 12.12 2.59 -7.81
CA ARG A 215 13.46 3.10 -8.07
C ARG A 215 14.52 2.16 -7.51
N LEU A 216 15.63 2.03 -8.24
CA LEU A 216 16.85 1.42 -7.68
C LEU A 216 17.44 2.36 -6.64
N ILE A 217 17.59 1.87 -5.43
CA ILE A 217 18.28 2.54 -4.35
C ILE A 217 19.66 1.91 -4.13
N ASP A 218 20.66 2.71 -3.83
CA ASP A 218 22.01 2.21 -3.64
C ASP A 218 22.14 1.34 -2.37
N LYS A 219 21.35 1.65 -1.34
CA LYS A 219 21.36 0.96 -0.04
C LYS A 219 19.94 0.75 0.46
N GLU A 220 19.67 -0.39 1.06
CA GLU A 220 18.34 -0.77 1.60
C GLU A 220 17.73 0.27 2.53
N TRP A 221 18.52 0.88 3.45
CA TRP A 221 18.04 1.88 4.41
C TRP A 221 17.77 3.26 3.79
N ASN A 222 18.22 3.50 2.53
CA ASN A 222 17.87 4.70 1.80
C ASN A 222 16.40 4.73 1.38
N ILE A 223 15.71 3.59 1.30
CA ILE A 223 14.28 3.56 0.96
C ILE A 223 13.44 4.42 1.90
N VAL A 224 13.75 4.38 3.19
CA VAL A 224 13.03 5.16 4.21
C VAL A 224 13.33 6.65 4.10
N LEU A 225 14.58 7.00 3.76
CA LEU A 225 15.02 8.38 3.55
C LEU A 225 14.49 8.94 2.24
N GLU A 226 14.66 8.22 1.15
CA GLU A 226 14.30 8.66 -0.19
C GLU A 226 12.78 8.79 -0.39
N ASN A 227 12.00 7.95 0.29
CA ASN A 227 10.54 8.05 0.31
C ASN A 227 10.01 8.96 1.44
N ASN A 228 10.90 9.65 2.14
CA ASN A 228 10.53 10.60 3.19
C ASN A 228 9.52 10.02 4.21
N PHE A 229 9.75 8.77 4.60
CA PHE A 229 8.77 7.95 5.32
C PHE A 229 8.28 8.59 6.62
N TYR A 230 9.20 9.04 7.50
CA TYR A 230 8.80 9.50 8.83
C TYR A 230 7.92 10.74 8.81
N PRO A 231 8.25 11.83 8.08
CA PRO A 231 7.36 12.99 8.02
C PRO A 231 6.01 12.64 7.37
N ASN A 232 6.01 11.84 6.30
CA ASN A 232 4.78 11.44 5.62
C ASN A 232 3.90 10.55 6.51
N MET A 233 4.51 9.63 7.26
CA MET A 233 3.81 8.81 8.26
C MET A 233 3.12 9.67 9.32
N LEU A 234 3.77 10.72 9.80
CA LEU A 234 3.18 11.63 10.78
C LEU A 234 2.00 12.41 10.20
N ALA A 235 2.14 12.87 8.95
CA ALA A 235 1.07 13.59 8.25
C ALA A 235 -0.18 12.72 8.08
N ILE A 236 -0.03 11.50 7.57
CA ILE A 236 -1.17 10.60 7.38
C ILE A 236 -1.77 10.11 8.71
N ALA A 237 -0.93 9.88 9.72
CA ALA A 237 -1.39 9.48 11.04
C ALA A 237 -2.31 10.55 11.66
N GLU A 238 -1.92 11.82 11.58
CA GLU A 238 -2.76 12.90 12.09
C GLU A 238 -4.02 13.09 11.25
N ARG A 239 -3.93 13.04 9.93
CA ARG A 239 -5.08 13.17 9.06
C ARG A 239 -6.10 12.05 9.29
N SER A 240 -5.64 10.81 9.34
CA SER A 240 -6.52 9.66 9.57
C SER A 240 -7.21 9.69 10.94
N TRP A 241 -6.55 10.25 11.94
CA TRP A 241 -7.11 10.39 13.29
C TRP A 241 -8.10 11.56 13.40
N ARG A 242 -7.79 12.71 12.81
CA ARG A 242 -8.63 13.92 12.89
C ARG A 242 -9.85 13.86 11.97
N GLY A 243 -9.77 13.13 10.88
CA GLY A 243 -10.76 13.23 9.79
C GLY A 243 -10.72 14.60 9.10
N GLY A 244 -11.70 14.91 8.29
CA GLY A 244 -11.78 16.13 7.51
C GLY A 244 -10.71 16.20 6.42
N GLY A 245 -10.26 17.39 6.10
CA GLY A 245 -9.31 17.65 5.02
C GLY A 245 -9.98 18.29 3.82
N THR A 246 -9.21 18.51 2.76
CA THR A 246 -9.69 19.09 1.52
C THR A 246 -10.01 17.98 0.51
N GLU A 247 -11.10 18.13 -0.22
CA GLU A 247 -11.46 17.24 -1.32
C GLU A 247 -10.34 17.26 -2.36
N TYR A 248 -9.74 16.10 -2.59
CA TYR A 248 -8.40 16.05 -3.17
C TYR A 248 -8.38 15.83 -4.67
N PHE A 249 -9.38 15.19 -5.23
CA PHE A 249 -9.23 14.63 -6.58
C PHE A 249 -10.33 14.89 -7.58
N ASP A 250 -11.44 15.46 -7.18
CA ASP A 250 -12.54 15.71 -8.09
C ASP A 250 -12.46 17.11 -8.75
N LYS A 251 -11.46 17.89 -8.38
CA LYS A 251 -11.24 19.22 -8.95
C LYS A 251 -9.78 19.39 -9.29
N GLN A 252 -9.54 19.66 -10.53
CA GLN A 252 -8.28 20.04 -11.18
C GLN A 252 -7.18 20.53 -10.23
N GLY A 253 -6.28 19.65 -9.84
CA GLY A 253 -5.10 19.93 -9.02
C GLY A 253 -5.45 20.74 -7.76
N THR A 254 -5.13 20.23 -6.63
CA THR A 254 -5.37 20.90 -5.37
C THR A 254 -4.46 22.12 -5.23
N ILE A 255 -4.90 23.24 -5.74
CA ILE A 255 -4.36 24.52 -5.30
C ILE A 255 -5.01 24.77 -3.94
N LEU A 256 -4.30 24.47 -2.87
CA LEU A 256 -4.68 24.97 -1.57
C LEU A 256 -4.43 26.50 -1.59
N PRO A 257 -5.44 27.31 -1.28
CA PRO A 257 -5.22 28.74 -1.21
C PRO A 257 -4.18 29.01 -0.11
N VAL A 258 -3.05 29.61 -0.52
CA VAL A 258 -2.02 30.07 0.42
C VAL A 258 -2.49 31.41 1.00
N ASP A 259 -3.51 31.34 1.82
CA ASP A 259 -3.83 32.45 2.71
C ASP A 259 -3.24 32.13 4.08
N GLU A 260 -2.20 32.84 4.46
CA GLU A 260 -1.54 32.69 5.77
C GLU A 260 -2.53 32.92 6.94
N ASN A 261 -3.66 33.56 6.68
CA ASN A 261 -4.73 33.74 7.64
C ASN A 261 -5.79 32.64 7.59
N SER A 262 -5.66 31.70 6.63
CA SER A 262 -6.60 30.59 6.54
C SER A 262 -6.43 29.60 7.69
N GLU A 263 -7.51 28.94 8.04
CA GLU A 263 -7.47 27.85 9.03
C GLU A 263 -6.62 26.67 8.55
N VAL A 264 -6.66 26.37 7.26
CA VAL A 264 -5.88 25.31 6.62
C VAL A 264 -4.40 25.55 6.80
N PHE A 265 -3.94 26.79 6.55
CA PHE A 265 -2.54 27.18 6.72
C PHE A 265 -2.11 27.06 8.19
N ARG A 266 -2.85 27.65 9.12
CA ARG A 266 -2.54 27.57 10.57
C ARG A 266 -2.51 26.14 11.08
N ASN A 267 -3.43 25.28 10.64
CA ASN A 267 -3.46 23.87 11.03
C ASN A 267 -2.20 23.14 10.55
N PHE A 268 -1.72 23.43 9.35
CA PHE A 268 -0.49 22.83 8.86
C PHE A 268 0.75 23.35 9.59
N GLU A 269 0.85 24.66 9.86
CA GLU A 269 1.97 25.21 10.64
C GLU A 269 2.06 24.62 12.04
N ASP A 270 0.91 24.42 12.69
CA ASP A 270 0.85 23.78 13.99
C ASP A 270 1.30 22.31 13.91
N PHE A 271 0.84 21.56 12.90
CA PHE A 271 1.32 20.21 12.61
C PHE A 271 2.83 20.19 12.33
N GLU A 272 3.33 21.07 11.45
CA GLU A 272 4.73 21.17 11.09
C GLU A 272 5.61 21.42 12.33
N SER A 273 5.17 22.30 13.21
CA SER A 273 5.87 22.62 14.46
C SER A 273 6.00 21.38 15.37
N ARG A 274 4.92 20.60 15.51
CA ARG A 274 4.94 19.33 16.27
C ARG A 274 5.80 18.27 15.58
N MET A 275 5.72 18.16 14.27
CA MET A 275 6.51 17.23 13.47
C MET A 275 8.01 17.49 13.62
N LEU A 276 8.42 18.77 13.59
CA LEU A 276 9.81 19.16 13.82
C LEU A 276 10.27 18.86 15.25
N TRP A 277 9.38 19.04 16.23
CA TRP A 277 9.66 18.63 17.60
C TRP A 277 9.88 17.11 17.70
N TYR A 278 9.03 16.29 17.04
CA TYR A 278 9.22 14.85 16.98
C TYR A 278 10.54 14.47 16.30
N LYS A 279 10.92 15.15 15.22
CA LYS A 279 12.19 14.93 14.54
C LYS A 279 13.38 15.04 15.53
N GLU A 280 13.39 16.09 16.34
CA GLU A 280 14.48 16.38 17.27
C GLU A 280 14.48 15.46 18.50
N HIS A 281 13.33 15.05 18.99
CA HIS A 281 13.19 14.37 20.28
C HIS A 281 12.94 12.87 20.17
N LEU A 282 12.15 12.43 19.19
CA LEU A 282 11.75 11.04 19.05
C LEU A 282 12.45 10.31 17.90
N PHE A 283 12.83 11.04 16.86
CA PHE A 283 13.45 10.47 15.67
C PHE A 283 14.94 10.83 15.55
N LYS A 284 15.57 11.21 16.63
CA LYS A 284 17.02 11.47 16.64
C LYS A 284 17.79 10.22 16.22
N GLY A 285 18.56 10.35 15.15
CA GLY A 285 19.33 9.22 14.58
C GLY A 285 18.55 8.38 13.55
N TYR A 286 17.29 8.67 13.31
CA TYR A 286 16.52 8.08 12.21
C TYR A 286 16.63 8.91 10.92
N PRO A 287 16.48 8.31 9.74
CA PRO A 287 16.57 9.03 8.46
C PRO A 287 15.31 9.89 8.23
N PHE A 288 15.21 10.98 8.94
CA PHE A 288 14.10 11.93 8.90
C PHE A 288 14.53 13.16 8.12
N ALA A 289 14.24 13.22 6.82
CA ALA A 289 14.55 14.35 5.97
C ALA A 289 13.36 15.31 5.88
N TYR A 290 13.47 16.43 6.54
CA TYR A 290 12.53 17.54 6.42
C TYR A 290 13.19 18.84 6.85
N VAL A 291 12.98 19.88 6.06
CA VAL A 291 13.40 21.24 6.36
C VAL A 291 12.18 22.14 6.29
N LYS A 292 11.96 22.95 7.31
CA LYS A 292 10.86 23.90 7.32
C LYS A 292 10.92 24.81 6.10
N GLN A 293 9.85 24.85 5.35
CA GLN A 293 9.71 25.71 4.19
C GLN A 293 9.22 27.08 4.64
N THR A 294 9.98 28.11 4.29
CA THR A 294 9.53 29.52 4.42
C THR A 294 9.06 29.98 3.06
N HIS A 295 7.85 30.51 2.98
CA HIS A 295 7.24 31.04 1.74
C HIS A 295 6.86 29.99 0.67
N VAL A 296 6.42 28.83 1.09
CA VAL A 296 5.94 27.79 0.16
C VAL A 296 4.64 28.26 -0.49
N LYS A 297 4.62 28.31 -1.81
CA LYS A 297 3.37 28.22 -2.54
C LYS A 297 2.87 26.79 -2.37
N TRP A 298 1.82 26.64 -1.61
CA TRP A 298 1.19 25.35 -1.43
C TRP A 298 0.46 24.95 -2.70
N ASN A 299 1.21 24.42 -3.61
CA ASN A 299 0.67 23.92 -4.86
C ASN A 299 0.86 22.41 -4.86
N ILE A 300 -0.20 21.67 -4.55
CA ILE A 300 -0.18 20.21 -4.55
C ILE A 300 0.06 19.67 -5.97
N THR A 301 -0.17 20.47 -7.00
CA THR A 301 0.21 20.08 -8.36
C THR A 301 1.72 19.93 -8.54
N ASP A 302 2.53 20.51 -7.65
CA ASP A 302 3.98 20.34 -7.68
C ASP A 302 4.39 18.93 -7.19
N ALA A 303 3.54 18.25 -6.42
CA ALA A 303 3.72 16.85 -6.04
C ALA A 303 3.47 15.88 -7.22
N PHE A 304 2.76 16.33 -8.24
CA PHE A 304 2.47 15.57 -9.45
C PHE A 304 3.09 16.29 -10.65
N PRO A 305 4.08 15.69 -11.32
CA PRO A 305 4.90 16.37 -12.33
C PRO A 305 4.18 16.81 -13.61
N ASN A 306 2.87 16.75 -13.68
CA ASN A 306 2.08 17.05 -14.87
C ASN A 306 1.00 18.12 -14.64
N GLU A 307 1.39 19.23 -14.03
CA GLU A 307 0.72 20.54 -14.11
C GLU A 307 -0.80 20.54 -14.30
N GLY A 308 -1.52 19.94 -13.38
CA GLY A 308 -2.98 20.12 -13.30
C GLY A 308 -3.83 19.41 -14.37
N ASP A 309 -3.24 18.72 -15.32
CA ASP A 309 -3.99 17.87 -16.25
C ASP A 309 -3.93 16.41 -15.84
N LEU A 310 -4.81 16.05 -14.91
CA LEU A 310 -4.92 14.69 -14.41
C LEU A 310 -5.28 13.68 -15.50
N THR A 311 -5.80 14.13 -16.65
CA THR A 311 -6.07 13.24 -17.79
C THR A 311 -4.80 12.74 -18.46
N LYS A 312 -3.68 13.45 -18.32
CA LYS A 312 -2.36 13.02 -18.79
C LYS A 312 -1.65 12.07 -17.84
N VAL A 313 -1.88 12.22 -16.53
CA VAL A 313 -1.37 11.30 -15.51
C VAL A 313 -2.18 10.03 -15.49
N PHE A 314 -3.45 10.16 -15.87
CA PHE A 314 -4.45 9.13 -15.76
C PHE A 314 -5.24 9.00 -17.08
N PRO A 315 -4.72 8.24 -18.03
CA PRO A 315 -5.42 8.06 -19.29
C PRO A 315 -6.82 7.47 -19.07
N PRO A 316 -7.80 7.80 -19.92
CA PRO A 316 -9.14 7.24 -19.84
C PRO A 316 -9.14 5.71 -19.83
N GLU A 317 -10.11 5.10 -19.14
CA GLU A 317 -10.23 3.62 -19.02
C GLU A 317 -10.15 2.86 -20.37
N GLU A 318 -10.36 3.54 -21.48
CA GLU A 318 -10.31 2.94 -22.82
C GLU A 318 -8.89 2.64 -23.31
N GLU A 319 -7.88 3.39 -22.86
CA GLU A 319 -6.48 3.17 -23.24
C GLU A 319 -5.77 2.04 -22.47
N LEU A 320 -6.41 1.48 -21.46
CA LEU A 320 -5.85 0.42 -20.62
C LEU A 320 -6.31 -0.98 -20.99
N LYS A 321 -7.14 -1.11 -22.02
CA LYS A 321 -7.59 -2.41 -22.48
C LYS A 321 -6.55 -3.17 -23.29
N ASP A 322 -5.46 -2.51 -23.69
CA ASP A 322 -4.43 -3.04 -24.59
C ASP A 322 -3.00 -3.05 -24.00
N SER A 323 -2.82 -2.86 -22.68
CA SER A 323 -1.50 -2.94 -22.04
C SER A 323 -1.38 -4.10 -21.06
#